data_d231dc251072ca7d51b8931d10b63b8c
#
_entry.id   d231dc251072ca7d51b8931d10b63b8c
#
_cell.length_a   1.000
_cell.length_b   1.000
_cell.length_c   1.000
_cell.angle_alpha   90.00
_cell.angle_beta   90.00
_cell.angle_gamma   90.00
#
_symmetry.space_group_name_H-M   'P 1'
#
loop_
_entity.id
_entity.type
_entity.pdbx_description
1 polymer ?
#
loop_
_entity_poly.entity_id
_entity_poly.type
_entity_poly.pdbx_seq_one_letter_code
_entity_poly.pdbx_strand_id
1 'polypeptide(L)'
;MDTEAFLRQYFPTATDEAVTRITNWLKFTEEQLGEPITADALKSKDKKFYATLFTGETSTVSNSKYFMIKSWLTSLLTYVGVDNISIPSREEALDLVANKGYFKSLRELIDYIDYCGRTKIPNVNPTANMLYLKSICILGWYGFSLEQMADVMNSDLVVFEGDYCVKKDGMLVPLKSEEYNILKTLSMTDTHQGYPTGRIVYYKNSKYLFRVRDTGDNTAEEKVNIESLKLAIKKFNNNNPQKIDISLRKLRKNKLFIDVYNDTKDLPLYDKIMTYFNSNKDLTWLLKKEYTSWLKNVMEI
;
A
#
# COMPACT_ATOMS: atom_id res chain seq x y z
N MET A 1 -20.91 -1.34 22.73
CA MET A 1 -20.43 -0.41 23.80
C MET A 1 -21.25 0.88 23.74
N ASP A 2 -21.56 1.50 24.89
CA ASP A 2 -22.18 2.83 24.91
C ASP A 2 -21.10 3.92 24.76
N THR A 3 -21.01 4.48 23.56
CA THR A 3 -20.00 5.49 23.20
C THR A 3 -20.19 6.80 23.97
N GLU A 4 -21.44 7.24 24.21
CA GLU A 4 -21.71 8.48 24.94
C GLU A 4 -21.31 8.36 26.42
N ALA A 5 -21.67 7.25 27.07
CA ALA A 5 -21.26 7.00 28.44
C ALA A 5 -19.74 6.94 28.60
N PHE A 6 -19.04 6.28 27.66
CA PHE A 6 -17.58 6.24 27.63
C PHE A 6 -16.97 7.64 27.49
N LEU A 7 -17.46 8.44 26.55
CA LEU A 7 -16.96 9.80 26.33
C LEU A 7 -17.17 10.70 27.55
N ARG A 8 -18.37 10.66 28.16
CA ARG A 8 -18.67 11.43 29.37
C ARG A 8 -17.78 11.05 30.55
N GLN A 9 -17.49 9.77 30.70
CA GLN A 9 -16.70 9.27 31.83
C GLN A 9 -15.20 9.58 31.71
N TYR A 10 -14.62 9.42 30.53
CA TYR A 10 -13.16 9.50 30.35
C TYR A 10 -12.69 10.80 29.68
N PHE A 11 -13.56 11.50 28.97
CA PHE A 11 -13.24 12.71 28.22
C PHE A 11 -14.26 13.84 28.42
N PRO A 12 -14.63 14.18 29.68
CA PRO A 12 -15.72 15.13 29.96
C PRO A 12 -15.44 16.57 29.49
N THR A 13 -14.16 16.91 29.28
CA THR A 13 -13.71 18.25 28.83
C THR A 13 -13.21 18.27 27.39
N ALA A 14 -13.43 17.18 26.63
CA ALA A 14 -12.95 17.10 25.26
C ALA A 14 -13.73 18.09 24.36
N THR A 15 -13.00 18.72 23.45
CA THR A 15 -13.63 19.55 22.40
C THR A 15 -14.40 18.70 21.41
N ASP A 16 -15.34 19.28 20.67
CA ASP A 16 -16.14 18.58 19.64
C ASP A 16 -15.24 17.89 18.61
N GLU A 17 -14.13 18.50 18.26
CA GLU A 17 -13.15 17.91 17.33
C GLU A 17 -12.49 16.67 17.95
N ALA A 18 -12.11 16.71 19.22
CA ALA A 18 -11.54 15.58 19.93
C ALA A 18 -12.57 14.44 20.09
N VAL A 19 -13.80 14.76 20.42
CA VAL A 19 -14.94 13.80 20.49
C VAL A 19 -15.11 13.11 19.13
N THR A 20 -15.14 13.87 18.04
CA THR A 20 -15.25 13.32 16.69
C THR A 20 -14.10 12.36 16.37
N ARG A 21 -12.86 12.72 16.72
CA ARG A 21 -11.69 11.86 16.50
C ARG A 21 -11.74 10.56 17.30
N ILE A 22 -12.15 10.64 18.58
CA ILE A 22 -12.30 9.45 19.44
C ILE A 22 -13.41 8.54 18.90
N THR A 23 -14.56 9.11 18.53
CA THR A 23 -15.69 8.35 17.96
C THR A 23 -15.28 7.63 16.66
N ASN A 24 -14.55 8.30 15.78
CA ASN A 24 -14.06 7.67 14.56
C ASN A 24 -13.05 6.55 14.84
N TRP A 25 -12.20 6.72 15.85
CA TRP A 25 -11.27 5.68 16.29
C TRP A 25 -12.00 4.48 16.91
N LEU A 26 -13.05 4.68 17.67
CA LEU A 26 -13.89 3.60 18.20
C LEU A 26 -14.58 2.81 17.09
N LYS A 27 -15.15 3.51 16.10
CA LYS A 27 -15.73 2.86 14.89
C LYS A 27 -14.68 2.03 14.15
N PHE A 28 -13.49 2.60 13.95
CA PHE A 28 -12.37 1.86 13.35
C PHE A 28 -12.02 0.63 14.18
N THR A 29 -12.04 0.71 15.52
CA THR A 29 -11.77 -0.43 16.40
C THR A 29 -12.82 -1.53 16.21
N GLU A 30 -14.10 -1.18 16.13
CA GLU A 30 -15.18 -2.14 15.84
C GLU A 30 -15.05 -2.78 14.46
N GLU A 31 -14.69 -2.00 13.45
CA GLU A 31 -14.39 -2.52 12.11
C GLU A 31 -13.22 -3.53 12.11
N GLN A 32 -12.17 -3.26 12.88
CA GLN A 32 -11.04 -4.18 13.01
C GLN A 32 -11.40 -5.44 13.82
N LEU A 33 -12.29 -5.33 14.79
CA LEU A 33 -12.83 -6.46 15.55
C LEU A 33 -13.74 -7.35 14.69
N GLY A 34 -14.50 -6.76 13.77
CA GLY A 34 -15.59 -7.39 13.03
C GLY A 34 -16.86 -7.63 13.86
N GLU A 35 -16.90 -7.10 15.08
CA GLU A 35 -17.97 -7.23 16.07
C GLU A 35 -17.98 -6.02 17.04
N PRO A 36 -19.06 -5.80 17.80
CA PRO A 36 -19.11 -4.73 18.80
C PRO A 36 -18.00 -4.85 19.84
N ILE A 37 -17.50 -3.69 20.34
CA ILE A 37 -16.48 -3.65 21.37
C ILE A 37 -17.04 -4.23 22.69
N THR A 38 -16.46 -5.36 23.11
CA THR A 38 -16.74 -6.02 24.39
C THR A 38 -15.42 -6.44 25.06
N ALA A 39 -15.47 -6.74 26.35
CA ALA A 39 -14.28 -7.24 27.06
C ALA A 39 -13.72 -8.52 26.42
N ASP A 40 -14.61 -9.47 26.08
CA ASP A 40 -14.20 -10.78 25.53
C ASP A 40 -13.64 -10.63 24.12
N ALA A 41 -14.23 -9.77 23.28
CA ALA A 41 -13.72 -9.46 21.97
C ALA A 41 -12.30 -8.90 22.03
N LEU A 42 -12.02 -7.98 22.95
CA LEU A 42 -10.68 -7.42 23.11
C LEU A 42 -9.70 -8.41 23.73
N LYS A 43 -10.08 -9.16 24.78
CA LYS A 43 -9.19 -10.15 25.41
C LYS A 43 -8.71 -11.26 24.45
N SER A 44 -9.52 -11.58 23.43
CA SER A 44 -9.19 -12.59 22.43
C SER A 44 -8.12 -12.15 21.43
N LYS A 45 -7.77 -10.88 21.38
CA LYS A 45 -6.89 -10.30 20.33
C LYS A 45 -5.42 -10.35 20.73
N ASP A 46 -4.60 -10.56 19.72
CA ASP A 46 -3.14 -10.59 19.86
C ASP A 46 -2.51 -9.17 19.85
N LYS A 47 -1.23 -9.12 20.10
CA LYS A 47 -0.45 -7.88 20.11
C LYS A 47 -0.47 -7.15 18.76
N LYS A 48 -0.60 -7.89 17.64
CA LYS A 48 -0.68 -7.34 16.29
C LYS A 48 -1.99 -6.57 16.05
N PHE A 49 -3.10 -7.06 16.59
CA PHE A 49 -4.37 -6.34 16.57
C PHE A 49 -4.21 -4.96 17.26
N TYR A 50 -3.66 -4.93 18.46
CA TYR A 50 -3.44 -3.66 19.17
C TYR A 50 -2.48 -2.73 18.43
N ALA A 51 -1.43 -3.26 17.82
CA ALA A 51 -0.54 -2.48 16.97
C ALA A 51 -1.28 -1.81 15.81
N THR A 52 -2.25 -2.49 15.20
CA THR A 52 -3.07 -1.95 14.10
C THR A 52 -3.90 -0.75 14.54
N LEU A 53 -4.37 -0.70 15.78
CA LEU A 53 -5.13 0.43 16.31
C LEU A 53 -4.32 1.73 16.38
N PHE A 54 -2.98 1.64 16.55
CA PHE A 54 -2.09 2.81 16.57
C PHE A 54 -1.78 3.33 15.17
N THR A 55 -1.57 2.45 14.23
CA THR A 55 -1.12 2.82 12.89
C THR A 55 -2.30 3.19 11.99
N GLY A 56 -3.50 2.66 12.29
CA GLY A 56 -4.66 2.78 11.41
C GLY A 56 -4.34 2.16 10.05
N GLU A 57 -4.76 2.85 9.00
CA GLU A 57 -4.47 2.46 7.61
C GLU A 57 -3.04 2.82 7.17
N THR A 58 -2.28 3.56 7.99
CA THR A 58 -0.93 4.01 7.67
C THR A 58 0.11 3.16 8.39
N SER A 59 1.22 2.85 7.74
CA SER A 59 2.34 2.11 8.34
C SER A 59 3.23 2.97 9.23
N THR A 60 2.83 4.22 9.52
CA THR A 60 3.61 5.15 10.35
C THR A 60 2.74 5.79 11.39
N VAL A 61 3.28 5.98 12.58
CA VAL A 61 2.64 6.72 13.67
C VAL A 61 3.63 7.72 14.27
N SER A 62 3.24 9.00 14.35
CA SER A 62 4.02 10.01 15.09
C SER A 62 3.97 9.72 16.60
N ASN A 63 4.96 10.21 17.34
CA ASN A 63 4.96 10.09 18.80
C ASN A 63 3.65 10.63 19.40
N SER A 64 3.25 11.83 19.00
CA SER A 64 2.02 12.46 19.53
C SER A 64 0.78 11.61 19.24
N LYS A 65 0.63 11.09 18.01
CA LYS A 65 -0.48 10.20 17.66
C LYS A 65 -0.45 8.89 18.45
N TYR A 66 0.73 8.30 18.64
CA TYR A 66 0.88 7.08 19.43
C TYR A 66 0.41 7.29 20.87
N PHE A 67 0.90 8.32 21.58
CA PHE A 67 0.53 8.58 22.96
C PHE A 67 -0.95 8.94 23.11
N MET A 68 -1.51 9.68 22.16
CA MET A 68 -2.93 9.99 22.13
C MET A 68 -3.78 8.73 22.03
N ILE A 69 -3.51 7.85 21.07
CA ILE A 69 -4.25 6.59 20.90
C ILE A 69 -4.00 5.65 22.07
N LYS A 70 -2.79 5.61 22.64
CA LYS A 70 -2.50 4.81 23.83
C LYS A 70 -3.39 5.24 25.00
N SER A 71 -3.56 6.53 25.21
CA SER A 71 -4.50 7.05 26.23
C SER A 71 -5.94 6.59 25.97
N TRP A 72 -6.43 6.70 24.73
CA TRP A 72 -7.77 6.25 24.37
C TRP A 72 -7.95 4.75 24.57
N LEU A 73 -6.98 3.95 24.15
CA LEU A 73 -7.00 2.50 24.31
C LEU A 73 -6.98 2.10 25.78
N THR A 74 -6.15 2.72 26.61
CA THR A 74 -6.11 2.47 28.06
C THR A 74 -7.46 2.79 28.69
N SER A 75 -8.06 3.94 28.38
CA SER A 75 -9.40 4.32 28.86
C SER A 75 -10.48 3.33 28.40
N LEU A 76 -10.41 2.87 27.15
CA LEU A 76 -11.33 1.88 26.61
C LEU A 76 -11.24 0.54 27.35
N LEU A 77 -10.01 0.03 27.52
CA LEU A 77 -9.79 -1.24 28.25
C LEU A 77 -10.32 -1.17 29.67
N THR A 78 -10.06 -0.06 30.38
CA THR A 78 -10.59 0.18 31.72
C THR A 78 -12.13 0.24 31.71
N TYR A 79 -12.73 0.94 30.75
CA TYR A 79 -14.20 1.06 30.65
C TYR A 79 -14.90 -0.28 30.45
N VAL A 80 -14.32 -1.17 29.63
CA VAL A 80 -14.89 -2.49 29.38
C VAL A 80 -14.44 -3.56 30.38
N GLY A 81 -13.64 -3.21 31.38
CA GLY A 81 -13.17 -4.15 32.43
C GLY A 81 -12.13 -5.15 31.94
N VAL A 82 -11.22 -4.71 31.12
CA VAL A 82 -10.12 -5.54 30.60
C VAL A 82 -8.81 -5.12 31.23
N ASP A 83 -8.26 -5.96 32.09
CA ASP A 83 -6.97 -5.79 32.74
C ASP A 83 -5.89 -6.66 32.09
N ASN A 84 -4.61 -6.29 32.32
CA ASN A 84 -3.43 -7.07 31.95
C ASN A 84 -3.19 -7.30 30.44
N ILE A 85 -3.65 -6.40 29.59
CA ILE A 85 -3.28 -6.41 28.17
C ILE A 85 -1.94 -5.70 27.99
N SER A 86 -0.99 -6.40 27.38
CA SER A 86 0.28 -5.80 26.96
C SER A 86 0.07 -4.93 25.73
N ILE A 87 -0.13 -3.62 25.94
CA ILE A 87 -0.17 -2.65 24.85
C ILE A 87 1.24 -2.55 24.24
N PRO A 88 1.41 -2.79 22.92
CA PRO A 88 2.71 -2.72 22.29
C PRO A 88 3.32 -1.32 22.42
N SER A 89 4.64 -1.24 22.62
CA SER A 89 5.37 0.02 22.49
C SER A 89 5.23 0.60 21.08
N ARG A 90 5.60 1.86 20.91
CA ARG A 90 5.55 2.47 19.55
C ARG A 90 6.42 1.72 18.56
N GLU A 91 7.62 1.31 18.98
CA GLU A 91 8.55 0.56 18.14
C GLU A 91 7.99 -0.83 17.81
N GLU A 92 7.49 -1.55 18.79
CA GLU A 92 6.82 -2.83 18.57
C GLU A 92 5.58 -2.70 17.66
N ALA A 93 4.77 -1.65 17.82
CA ALA A 93 3.60 -1.42 16.97
C ALA A 93 4.01 -1.14 15.52
N LEU A 94 5.08 -0.37 15.32
CA LEU A 94 5.65 -0.15 13.99
C LEU A 94 6.19 -1.45 13.39
N ASP A 95 6.91 -2.26 14.16
CA ASP A 95 7.46 -3.53 13.70
C ASP A 95 6.36 -4.53 13.32
N LEU A 96 5.28 -4.62 14.09
CA LEU A 96 4.18 -5.54 13.85
C LEU A 96 3.31 -5.16 12.63
N VAL A 97 3.28 -3.88 12.24
CA VAL A 97 2.42 -3.35 11.18
C VAL A 97 3.21 -2.79 9.98
N ALA A 98 4.50 -2.52 10.16
CA ALA A 98 5.35 -1.85 9.17
C ALA A 98 5.41 -2.57 7.79
N ASN A 99 5.03 -3.83 7.74
CA ASN A 99 5.19 -4.67 6.56
C ASN A 99 3.92 -4.83 5.70
N LYS A 100 2.81 -4.18 6.06
CA LYS A 100 1.65 -4.13 5.16
C LYS A 100 2.02 -3.35 3.90
N GLY A 101 2.08 -4.05 2.77
CA GLY A 101 2.48 -3.49 1.47
C GLY A 101 3.94 -3.69 1.10
N TYR A 102 4.69 -4.50 1.87
CA TYR A 102 5.95 -5.09 1.45
C TYR A 102 5.75 -6.55 1.04
N PHE A 103 6.54 -7.00 0.08
CA PHE A 103 6.45 -8.33 -0.54
C PHE A 103 7.84 -8.94 -0.70
N LYS A 104 7.93 -10.27 -0.70
CA LYS A 104 9.18 -11.00 -0.97
C LYS A 104 9.69 -10.76 -2.40
N SER A 105 8.77 -10.44 -3.32
CA SER A 105 9.08 -10.16 -4.72
C SER A 105 7.97 -9.36 -5.40
N LEU A 106 8.26 -8.77 -6.56
CA LEU A 106 7.24 -8.17 -7.42
C LEU A 106 6.20 -9.21 -7.89
N ARG A 107 6.63 -10.46 -8.10
CA ARG A 107 5.74 -11.56 -8.45
C ARG A 107 4.67 -11.79 -7.39
N GLU A 108 5.05 -11.86 -6.11
CA GLU A 108 4.10 -12.02 -5.01
C GLU A 108 3.06 -10.89 -4.97
N LEU A 109 3.47 -9.64 -5.21
CA LEU A 109 2.55 -8.52 -5.34
C LEU A 109 1.58 -8.69 -6.52
N ILE A 110 2.07 -9.11 -7.68
CA ILE A 110 1.24 -9.34 -8.87
C ILE A 110 0.23 -10.46 -8.60
N ASP A 111 0.67 -11.56 -8.01
CA ASP A 111 -0.19 -12.69 -7.63
C ASP A 111 -1.27 -12.26 -6.62
N TYR A 112 -0.92 -11.39 -5.67
CA TYR A 112 -1.89 -10.83 -4.73
C TYR A 112 -2.93 -9.92 -5.42
N ILE A 113 -2.51 -9.08 -6.36
CA ILE A 113 -3.42 -8.24 -7.16
C ILE A 113 -4.38 -9.14 -7.97
N ASP A 114 -3.88 -10.22 -8.57
CA ASP A 114 -4.69 -11.18 -9.32
C ASP A 114 -5.66 -11.94 -8.40
N TYR A 115 -5.24 -12.31 -7.20
CA TYR A 115 -6.12 -12.88 -6.19
C TYR A 115 -7.27 -11.92 -5.84
N CYS A 116 -6.96 -10.65 -5.57
CA CYS A 116 -7.98 -9.63 -5.31
C CYS A 116 -8.95 -9.44 -6.49
N GLY A 117 -8.45 -9.52 -7.72
CA GLY A 117 -9.27 -9.43 -8.92
C GLY A 117 -10.27 -10.57 -9.10
N ARG A 118 -9.96 -11.77 -8.59
CA ARG A 118 -10.85 -12.95 -8.63
C ARG A 118 -11.83 -12.99 -7.45
N THR A 119 -11.48 -12.34 -6.36
CA THR A 119 -12.31 -12.34 -5.15
C THR A 119 -13.45 -11.36 -5.33
N LYS A 120 -14.71 -11.87 -5.28
CA LYS A 120 -15.90 -11.00 -5.29
C LYS A 120 -16.00 -10.27 -3.97
N ILE A 121 -15.48 -9.06 -3.92
CA ILE A 121 -15.63 -8.18 -2.77
C ILE A 121 -16.88 -7.34 -3.02
N PRO A 122 -17.89 -7.38 -2.13
CA PRO A 122 -19.09 -6.55 -2.27
C PRO A 122 -18.69 -5.07 -2.41
N ASN A 123 -19.34 -4.36 -3.34
CA ASN A 123 -19.14 -2.93 -3.61
C ASN A 123 -17.76 -2.52 -4.16
N VAL A 124 -16.93 -3.46 -4.55
CA VAL A 124 -15.67 -3.18 -5.24
C VAL A 124 -15.83 -3.49 -6.72
N ASN A 125 -15.30 -2.63 -7.57
CA ASN A 125 -15.11 -2.94 -8.99
C ASN A 125 -13.71 -3.55 -9.19
N PRO A 126 -13.50 -4.85 -8.93
CA PRO A 126 -12.18 -5.46 -8.88
C PRO A 126 -11.56 -5.60 -10.27
N THR A 127 -12.39 -5.67 -11.30
CA THR A 127 -11.92 -5.99 -12.64
C THR A 127 -11.59 -4.76 -13.46
N ALA A 128 -12.08 -3.60 -13.05
CA ALA A 128 -12.04 -2.43 -13.92
C ALA A 128 -10.61 -2.06 -14.33
N ASN A 129 -9.59 -2.39 -13.54
CA ASN A 129 -8.23 -1.97 -13.88
C ASN A 129 -7.12 -2.80 -13.20
N MET A 130 -7.28 -4.11 -13.03
CA MET A 130 -6.20 -4.92 -12.44
C MET A 130 -4.95 -4.93 -13.32
N LEU A 131 -5.12 -4.99 -14.63
CA LEU A 131 -3.99 -4.88 -15.57
C LEU A 131 -3.32 -3.51 -15.46
N TYR A 132 -4.11 -2.46 -15.35
CA TYR A 132 -3.64 -1.09 -15.12
C TYR A 132 -2.86 -0.98 -13.82
N LEU A 133 -3.41 -1.52 -12.72
CA LEU A 133 -2.75 -1.51 -11.41
C LEU A 133 -1.46 -2.32 -11.41
N LYS A 134 -1.45 -3.52 -12.01
CA LYS A 134 -0.21 -4.32 -12.15
C LYS A 134 0.86 -3.54 -12.90
N SER A 135 0.49 -2.86 -13.97
CA SER A 135 1.42 -2.04 -14.76
C SER A 135 1.98 -0.86 -13.95
N ILE A 136 1.14 -0.17 -13.17
CA ILE A 136 1.58 0.87 -12.23
C ILE A 136 2.56 0.30 -11.20
N CYS A 137 2.27 -0.88 -10.64
CA CYS A 137 3.13 -1.52 -9.65
C CYS A 137 4.47 -1.94 -10.24
N ILE A 138 4.49 -2.49 -11.47
CA ILE A 138 5.73 -2.84 -12.17
C ILE A 138 6.59 -1.58 -12.36
N LEU A 139 6.06 -0.54 -12.98
CA LEU A 139 6.82 0.69 -13.22
C LEU A 139 7.25 1.36 -11.92
N GLY A 140 6.37 1.39 -10.90
CA GLY A 140 6.69 1.94 -9.57
C GLY A 140 7.79 1.16 -8.85
N TRP A 141 7.84 -0.16 -9.03
CA TRP A 141 8.91 -1.03 -8.55
C TRP A 141 10.26 -0.62 -9.12
N TYR A 142 10.30 -0.31 -10.40
CA TYR A 142 11.49 0.18 -11.09
C TYR A 142 11.71 1.70 -10.93
N GLY A 143 10.97 2.35 -10.04
CA GLY A 143 11.20 3.72 -9.62
C GLY A 143 10.67 4.80 -10.56
N PHE A 144 9.71 4.47 -11.43
CA PHE A 144 9.01 5.49 -12.20
C PHE A 144 8.11 6.33 -11.29
N SER A 145 8.12 7.65 -11.48
CA SER A 145 7.11 8.54 -10.89
C SER A 145 5.77 8.44 -11.66
N LEU A 146 4.70 8.97 -11.10
CA LEU A 146 3.41 8.98 -11.80
C LEU A 146 3.46 9.83 -13.08
N GLU A 147 4.23 10.90 -13.07
CA GLU A 147 4.48 11.75 -14.22
C GLU A 147 5.18 10.95 -15.32
N GLN A 148 6.27 10.26 -14.98
CA GLN A 148 6.99 9.39 -15.92
C GLN A 148 6.10 8.27 -16.45
N MET A 149 5.26 7.64 -15.59
CA MET A 149 4.32 6.60 -16.03
C MET A 149 3.31 7.13 -17.04
N ALA A 150 2.78 8.34 -16.83
CA ALA A 150 1.85 8.96 -17.77
C ALA A 150 2.50 9.27 -19.13
N ASP A 151 3.82 9.39 -19.18
CA ASP A 151 4.59 9.67 -20.39
C ASP A 151 5.11 8.41 -21.10
N VAL A 152 5.05 7.24 -20.48
CA VAL A 152 5.50 5.99 -21.11
C VAL A 152 4.69 5.73 -22.37
N MET A 153 5.40 5.55 -23.49
CA MET A 153 4.80 5.20 -24.79
C MET A 153 4.90 3.69 -25.03
N ASN A 154 4.04 3.18 -25.91
CA ASN A 154 4.08 1.80 -26.36
C ASN A 154 5.43 1.45 -27.04
N SER A 155 6.08 2.44 -27.69
CA SER A 155 7.41 2.33 -28.29
C SER A 155 8.57 2.28 -27.28
N ASP A 156 8.30 2.58 -26.00
CA ASP A 156 9.31 2.49 -24.95
C ASP A 156 9.46 1.05 -24.42
N LEU A 157 8.53 0.16 -24.76
CA LEU A 157 8.64 -1.28 -24.51
C LEU A 157 9.47 -1.91 -25.65
N VAL A 158 10.72 -2.22 -25.38
CA VAL A 158 11.68 -2.72 -26.38
C VAL A 158 12.28 -4.05 -25.96
N VAL A 159 12.76 -4.79 -26.96
CA VAL A 159 13.69 -5.91 -26.76
C VAL A 159 15.03 -5.45 -27.26
N PHE A 160 16.04 -5.42 -26.39
CA PHE A 160 17.38 -4.97 -26.71
C PHE A 160 18.38 -6.08 -26.34
N GLU A 161 19.18 -6.52 -27.31
CA GLU A 161 20.14 -7.62 -27.15
C GLU A 161 19.58 -8.91 -26.54
N GLY A 162 18.29 -9.17 -26.75
CA GLY A 162 17.58 -10.33 -26.18
C GLY A 162 16.91 -10.06 -24.83
N ASP A 163 17.18 -8.92 -24.20
CA ASP A 163 16.58 -8.53 -22.94
C ASP A 163 15.33 -7.67 -23.14
N TYR A 164 14.31 -7.94 -22.35
CA TYR A 164 13.09 -7.13 -22.27
C TYR A 164 13.34 -5.87 -21.47
N CYS A 165 13.05 -4.70 -22.03
CA CYS A 165 13.33 -3.42 -21.40
C CYS A 165 12.17 -2.43 -21.53
N VAL A 166 12.10 -1.48 -20.61
CA VAL A 166 11.33 -0.25 -20.75
C VAL A 166 12.27 0.96 -20.70
N LYS A 167 12.06 1.94 -21.58
CA LYS A 167 12.82 3.18 -21.56
C LYS A 167 12.38 4.09 -20.43
N LYS A 168 13.35 4.65 -19.71
CA LYS A 168 13.15 5.63 -18.65
C LYS A 168 14.24 6.70 -18.76
N ASP A 169 13.85 7.94 -18.99
CA ASP A 169 14.79 9.07 -19.07
C ASP A 169 15.98 8.78 -20.02
N GLY A 170 15.71 8.13 -21.15
CA GLY A 170 16.73 7.74 -22.13
C GLY A 170 17.53 6.47 -21.78
N MET A 171 17.35 5.90 -20.61
CA MET A 171 18.01 4.65 -20.19
C MET A 171 17.09 3.44 -20.40
N LEU A 172 17.70 2.28 -20.63
CA LEU A 172 16.99 1.00 -20.67
C LEU A 172 16.92 0.39 -19.27
N VAL A 173 15.71 0.14 -18.81
CA VAL A 173 15.45 -0.54 -17.54
C VAL A 173 15.07 -1.99 -17.85
N PRO A 174 15.89 -2.97 -17.45
CA PRO A 174 15.60 -4.37 -17.73
C PRO A 174 14.40 -4.86 -16.93
N LEU A 175 13.55 -5.65 -17.59
CA LEU A 175 12.34 -6.27 -17.03
C LEU A 175 12.45 -7.79 -17.13
N LYS A 176 11.79 -8.51 -16.24
CA LYS A 176 11.55 -9.94 -16.46
C LYS A 176 10.54 -10.12 -17.59
N SER A 177 10.61 -11.26 -18.30
CA SER A 177 9.72 -11.59 -19.42
C SER A 177 8.24 -11.43 -19.03
N GLU A 178 7.84 -11.88 -17.84
CA GLU A 178 6.48 -11.79 -17.34
C GLU A 178 6.04 -10.33 -17.12
N GLU A 179 6.91 -9.51 -16.55
CA GLU A 179 6.65 -8.08 -16.32
C GLU A 179 6.46 -7.33 -17.64
N TYR A 180 7.34 -7.60 -18.61
CA TYR A 180 7.24 -7.06 -19.96
C TYR A 180 5.91 -7.48 -20.62
N ASN A 181 5.53 -8.76 -20.51
CA ASN A 181 4.30 -9.26 -21.09
C ASN A 181 3.04 -8.60 -20.50
N ILE A 182 3.04 -8.29 -19.21
CA ILE A 182 1.94 -7.53 -18.57
C ILE A 182 1.84 -6.13 -19.17
N LEU A 183 2.95 -5.40 -19.28
CA LEU A 183 2.97 -4.08 -19.92
C LEU A 183 2.59 -4.15 -21.40
N LYS A 184 3.10 -5.14 -22.12
CA LYS A 184 2.75 -5.36 -23.52
C LYS A 184 1.27 -5.69 -23.72
N THR A 185 0.69 -6.48 -22.84
CA THR A 185 -0.75 -6.76 -22.85
C THR A 185 -1.55 -5.48 -22.65
N LEU A 186 -1.16 -4.61 -21.70
CA LEU A 186 -1.80 -3.31 -21.51
C LEU A 186 -1.73 -2.45 -22.78
N SER A 187 -0.57 -2.41 -23.44
CA SER A 187 -0.37 -1.64 -24.68
C SER A 187 -1.28 -2.08 -25.83
N MET A 188 -1.72 -3.34 -25.84
CA MET A 188 -2.58 -3.93 -26.87
C MET A 188 -4.07 -4.00 -26.46
N THR A 189 -4.41 -3.64 -25.22
CA THR A 189 -5.78 -3.75 -24.71
C THR A 189 -6.61 -2.56 -25.14
N ASP A 190 -7.57 -2.75 -26.04
CA ASP A 190 -8.44 -1.68 -26.55
C ASP A 190 -9.74 -1.53 -25.78
N THR A 191 -10.11 -2.54 -25.02
CA THR A 191 -11.35 -2.55 -24.23
C THR A 191 -11.16 -3.20 -22.87
N HIS A 192 -12.00 -2.85 -21.92
CA HIS A 192 -12.19 -3.65 -20.72
C HIS A 192 -13.67 -3.75 -20.36
N GLN A 193 -14.05 -4.83 -19.68
CA GLN A 193 -15.41 -5.00 -19.19
C GLN A 193 -15.55 -4.33 -17.82
N GLY A 194 -16.41 -3.32 -17.73
CA GLY A 194 -16.72 -2.61 -16.49
C GLY A 194 -17.60 -3.44 -15.56
N TYR A 195 -17.16 -3.63 -14.32
CA TYR A 195 -17.94 -4.31 -13.29
C TYR A 195 -18.70 -3.28 -12.43
N PRO A 196 -19.91 -3.57 -11.91
CA PRO A 196 -20.68 -4.80 -12.05
C PRO A 196 -21.59 -4.85 -13.28
N THR A 197 -21.60 -3.79 -14.10
CA THR A 197 -22.59 -3.61 -15.17
C THR A 197 -22.32 -4.45 -16.40
N GLY A 198 -21.18 -5.08 -16.51
CA GLY A 198 -20.73 -5.80 -17.72
C GLY A 198 -20.50 -4.87 -18.93
N ARG A 199 -20.62 -3.55 -18.75
CA ARG A 199 -20.47 -2.58 -19.83
C ARG A 199 -19.05 -2.61 -20.37
N ILE A 200 -18.94 -2.76 -21.71
CA ILE A 200 -17.66 -2.64 -22.41
C ILE A 200 -17.25 -1.17 -22.43
N VAL A 201 -16.03 -0.90 -21.98
CA VAL A 201 -15.40 0.41 -22.02
C VAL A 201 -14.27 0.35 -23.05
N TYR A 202 -14.30 1.26 -23.99
CA TYR A 202 -13.28 1.40 -25.03
C TYR A 202 -12.23 2.42 -24.57
N TYR A 203 -10.98 2.18 -24.95
CA TYR A 203 -9.89 3.13 -24.80
C TYR A 203 -9.66 3.89 -26.11
N LYS A 204 -9.26 5.15 -25.98
CA LYS A 204 -8.79 5.93 -27.14
C LYS A 204 -7.57 5.24 -27.74
N ASN A 205 -7.48 5.24 -29.06
CA ASN A 205 -6.23 4.87 -29.73
C ASN A 205 -5.18 5.92 -29.40
N SER A 206 -4.09 5.52 -28.77
CA SER A 206 -3.06 6.41 -28.27
C SER A 206 -1.69 5.74 -28.31
N LYS A 207 -0.65 6.54 -28.51
CA LYS A 207 0.74 6.08 -28.42
C LYS A 207 1.20 5.77 -27.00
N TYR A 208 0.47 6.23 -25.98
CA TYR A 208 0.80 6.06 -24.57
C TYR A 208 0.38 4.69 -24.06
N LEU A 209 1.18 4.16 -23.11
CA LEU A 209 0.91 2.87 -22.45
C LEU A 209 -0.40 2.94 -21.64
N PHE A 210 -0.56 4.00 -20.85
CA PHE A 210 -1.78 4.24 -20.08
C PHE A 210 -2.74 5.11 -20.88
N ARG A 211 -3.75 4.45 -21.45
CA ARG A 211 -4.72 5.11 -22.31
C ARG A 211 -5.95 5.60 -21.54
N VAL A 212 -6.54 6.69 -21.99
CA VAL A 212 -7.79 7.22 -21.46
C VAL A 212 -9.00 6.51 -22.06
N ARG A 213 -10.11 6.54 -21.31
CA ARG A 213 -11.39 6.03 -21.81
C ARG A 213 -11.85 6.85 -23.01
N ASP A 214 -12.34 6.17 -24.04
CA ASP A 214 -13.02 6.84 -25.14
C ASP A 214 -14.43 7.26 -24.70
N THR A 215 -14.68 8.56 -24.69
CA THR A 215 -15.99 9.17 -24.40
C THR A 215 -16.69 9.68 -25.64
N GLY A 216 -16.09 9.47 -26.84
CA GLY A 216 -16.57 10.06 -28.08
C GLY A 216 -16.18 11.53 -28.25
N ASP A 217 -15.48 12.12 -27.27
CA ASP A 217 -14.98 13.49 -27.35
C ASP A 217 -13.57 13.50 -27.94
N ASN A 218 -13.44 14.03 -29.14
CA ASN A 218 -12.17 14.11 -29.88
C ASN A 218 -11.22 15.17 -29.31
N THR A 219 -11.68 16.06 -28.43
CA THR A 219 -10.87 17.12 -27.84
C THR A 219 -10.14 16.69 -26.56
N ALA A 220 -10.55 15.55 -25.96
CA ALA A 220 -9.92 15.05 -24.74
C ALA A 220 -8.49 14.56 -25.02
N GLU A 221 -7.59 14.83 -24.09
CA GLU A 221 -6.19 14.42 -24.14
C GLU A 221 -6.07 12.89 -24.34
N GLU A 222 -5.11 12.48 -25.17
CA GLU A 222 -4.77 11.06 -25.38
C GLU A 222 -3.98 10.48 -24.19
N LYS A 223 -3.35 11.38 -23.42
CA LYS A 223 -2.49 11.06 -22.27
C LYS A 223 -3.34 10.93 -21.01
N VAL A 224 -3.04 9.90 -20.22
CA VAL A 224 -3.71 9.72 -18.93
C VAL A 224 -3.37 10.84 -17.94
N ASN A 225 -4.37 11.30 -17.19
CA ASN A 225 -4.15 12.22 -16.07
C ASN A 225 -3.54 11.46 -14.88
N ILE A 226 -2.55 12.09 -14.23
CA ILE A 226 -1.87 11.58 -13.03
C ILE A 226 -2.87 11.22 -11.92
N GLU A 227 -3.94 12.00 -11.76
CA GLU A 227 -4.98 11.72 -10.76
C GLU A 227 -5.72 10.40 -11.03
N SER A 228 -5.84 9.98 -12.29
CA SER A 228 -6.40 8.67 -12.63
C SER A 228 -5.51 7.53 -12.17
N LEU A 229 -4.18 7.68 -12.26
CA LEU A 229 -3.22 6.70 -11.77
C LEU A 229 -3.25 6.62 -10.23
N LYS A 230 -3.28 7.77 -9.55
CA LYS A 230 -3.46 7.86 -8.08
C LYS A 230 -4.76 7.20 -7.63
N LEU A 231 -5.84 7.46 -8.35
CA LEU A 231 -7.15 6.91 -8.03
C LEU A 231 -7.18 5.38 -8.16
N ALA A 232 -6.48 4.81 -9.14
CA ALA A 232 -6.36 3.35 -9.28
C ALA A 232 -5.71 2.72 -8.04
N ILE A 233 -4.60 3.29 -7.56
CA ILE A 233 -3.92 2.85 -6.33
C ILE A 233 -4.86 3.02 -5.12
N LYS A 234 -5.47 4.22 -4.96
CA LYS A 234 -6.36 4.51 -3.82
C LYS A 234 -7.56 3.56 -3.77
N LYS A 235 -8.18 3.28 -4.92
CA LYS A 235 -9.29 2.31 -4.99
C LYS A 235 -8.87 0.92 -4.56
N PHE A 236 -7.70 0.46 -4.97
CA PHE A 236 -7.19 -0.82 -4.54
C PHE A 236 -6.90 -0.85 -3.03
N ASN A 237 -6.20 0.15 -2.51
CA ASN A 237 -5.85 0.22 -1.08
C ASN A 237 -7.09 0.20 -0.19
N ASN A 238 -8.15 0.91 -0.58
CA ASN A 238 -9.39 0.96 0.20
C ASN A 238 -10.19 -0.34 0.16
N ASN A 239 -10.00 -1.16 -0.87
CA ASN A 239 -10.92 -2.25 -1.19
C ASN A 239 -10.28 -3.64 -1.14
N ASN A 240 -8.96 -3.77 -0.96
CA ASN A 240 -8.36 -5.10 -0.87
C ASN A 240 -8.63 -5.75 0.50
N PRO A 241 -8.81 -7.09 0.54
CA PRO A 241 -9.28 -7.79 1.74
C PRO A 241 -8.28 -7.76 2.90
N GLN A 242 -6.98 -7.69 2.59
CA GLN A 242 -5.93 -7.69 3.61
C GLN A 242 -5.55 -6.28 4.08
N LYS A 243 -6.25 -5.24 3.58
CA LYS A 243 -5.94 -3.83 3.89
C LYS A 243 -4.48 -3.47 3.65
N ILE A 244 -3.92 -4.02 2.57
CA ILE A 244 -2.56 -3.70 2.13
C ILE A 244 -2.55 -2.28 1.54
N ASP A 245 -1.60 -1.47 1.99
CA ASP A 245 -1.39 -0.12 1.48
C ASP A 245 -0.19 -0.09 0.52
N ILE A 246 -0.49 -0.07 -0.77
CA ILE A 246 0.51 0.07 -1.83
C ILE A 246 0.74 1.55 -2.10
N SER A 247 2.00 1.95 -2.19
CA SER A 247 2.40 3.27 -2.68
C SER A 247 3.70 3.16 -3.47
N LEU A 248 3.94 4.09 -4.40
CA LEU A 248 5.18 4.09 -5.21
C LEU A 248 6.43 4.13 -4.34
N ARG A 249 6.38 4.87 -3.23
CA ARG A 249 7.48 4.94 -2.26
C ARG A 249 7.77 3.58 -1.63
N LYS A 250 6.73 2.81 -1.23
CA LYS A 250 6.88 1.47 -0.67
C LYS A 250 7.37 0.48 -1.73
N LEU A 251 6.85 0.53 -2.94
CA LEU A 251 7.27 -0.34 -4.04
C LEU A 251 8.77 -0.18 -4.32
N ARG A 252 9.22 1.07 -4.51
CA ARG A 252 10.63 1.37 -4.73
C ARG A 252 11.51 0.93 -3.55
N LYS A 253 11.06 1.22 -2.31
CA LYS A 253 11.79 0.81 -1.11
C LYS A 253 11.89 -0.71 -1.01
N ASN A 254 10.81 -1.43 -1.29
CA ASN A 254 10.79 -2.88 -1.28
C ASN A 254 11.80 -3.48 -2.26
N LYS A 255 11.83 -2.95 -3.50
CA LYS A 255 12.84 -3.35 -4.48
C LYS A 255 14.27 -3.15 -3.96
N LEU A 256 14.56 -1.97 -3.42
CA LEU A 256 15.89 -1.66 -2.88
C LEU A 256 16.25 -2.57 -1.70
N PHE A 257 15.30 -2.96 -0.86
CA PHE A 257 15.54 -3.95 0.20
C PHE A 257 15.89 -5.32 -0.37
N ILE A 258 15.21 -5.75 -1.43
CA ILE A 258 15.54 -7.00 -2.13
C ILE A 258 16.92 -6.90 -2.78
N ASP A 259 17.26 -5.76 -3.39
CA ASP A 259 18.58 -5.54 -4.00
C ASP A 259 19.70 -5.61 -2.94
N VAL A 260 19.50 -4.98 -1.77
CA VAL A 260 20.42 -5.09 -0.63
C VAL A 260 20.55 -6.53 -0.14
N TYR A 261 19.43 -7.27 -0.07
CA TYR A 261 19.41 -8.68 0.34
C TYR A 261 20.20 -9.57 -0.62
N ASN A 262 20.05 -9.36 -1.91
CA ASN A 262 20.70 -10.15 -2.95
C ASN A 262 22.15 -9.71 -3.24
N ASP A 263 22.61 -8.60 -2.66
CA ASP A 263 23.97 -8.10 -2.87
C ASP A 263 25.00 -8.97 -2.14
N THR A 264 25.80 -9.68 -2.91
CA THR A 264 26.87 -10.58 -2.43
C THR A 264 28.17 -9.87 -2.07
N LYS A 265 28.28 -8.55 -2.27
CA LYS A 265 29.48 -7.79 -1.92
C LYS A 265 29.73 -7.89 -0.42
N ASP A 266 31.00 -8.07 -0.06
CA ASP A 266 31.45 -8.08 1.34
C ASP A 266 31.56 -6.64 1.89
N LEU A 267 30.40 -6.03 2.13
CA LEU A 267 30.27 -4.70 2.71
C LEU A 267 29.37 -4.78 3.95
N PRO A 268 29.63 -3.97 4.98
CA PRO A 268 28.74 -3.83 6.12
C PRO A 268 27.32 -3.45 5.66
N LEU A 269 26.29 -4.01 6.30
CA LEU A 269 24.88 -3.74 5.96
C LEU A 269 24.57 -2.23 5.91
N TYR A 270 25.15 -1.46 6.83
CA TYR A 270 24.99 -0.01 6.86
C TYR A 270 25.45 0.66 5.55
N ASP A 271 26.61 0.25 5.04
CA ASP A 271 27.18 0.83 3.82
C ASP A 271 26.41 0.40 2.57
N LYS A 272 25.93 -0.86 2.54
CA LYS A 272 25.01 -1.32 1.48
C LYS A 272 23.77 -0.45 1.44
N ILE A 273 23.08 -0.28 2.56
CA ILE A 273 21.86 0.53 2.62
C ILE A 273 22.15 1.98 2.23
N MET A 274 23.23 2.57 2.71
CA MET A 274 23.62 3.93 2.35
C MET A 274 23.82 4.09 0.84
N THR A 275 24.49 3.11 0.21
CA THR A 275 24.75 3.10 -1.23
C THR A 275 23.48 2.93 -2.05
N TYR A 276 22.67 1.89 -1.76
CA TYR A 276 21.48 1.59 -2.55
C TYR A 276 20.38 2.66 -2.42
N PHE A 277 20.27 3.29 -1.26
CA PHE A 277 19.27 4.33 -1.00
C PHE A 277 19.80 5.75 -1.25
N ASN A 278 21.09 5.90 -1.55
CA ASN A 278 21.74 7.21 -1.65
C ASN A 278 21.38 8.10 -0.44
N SER A 279 21.51 7.55 0.77
CA SER A 279 21.01 8.16 2.00
C SER A 279 22.12 8.76 2.84
N ASN A 280 21.78 9.81 3.62
CA ASN A 280 22.67 10.33 4.65
C ASN A 280 22.68 9.42 5.90
N LYS A 281 23.57 9.71 6.87
CA LYS A 281 23.74 8.89 8.08
C LYS A 281 22.45 8.65 8.85
N ASP A 282 21.67 9.71 9.09
CA ASP A 282 20.46 9.63 9.91
C ASP A 282 19.37 8.78 9.23
N LEU A 283 19.16 9.02 7.93
CA LEU A 283 18.21 8.24 7.14
C LEU A 283 18.64 6.78 7.01
N THR A 284 19.95 6.52 6.90
CA THR A 284 20.50 5.15 6.81
C THR A 284 20.19 4.34 8.06
N TRP A 285 20.26 4.94 9.25
CA TRP A 285 19.88 4.27 10.50
C TRP A 285 18.39 3.89 10.54
N LEU A 286 17.51 4.78 10.08
CA LEU A 286 16.08 4.48 9.97
C LEU A 286 15.82 3.36 8.97
N LEU A 287 16.44 3.42 7.80
CA LEU A 287 16.32 2.40 6.75
C LEU A 287 16.86 1.06 7.21
N LYS A 288 17.95 1.02 7.99
CA LYS A 288 18.50 -0.21 8.57
C LYS A 288 17.49 -0.87 9.50
N LYS A 289 16.83 -0.11 10.38
CA LYS A 289 15.77 -0.62 11.26
C LYS A 289 14.60 -1.19 10.44
N GLU A 290 14.12 -0.44 9.43
CA GLU A 290 13.05 -0.90 8.54
C GLU A 290 13.45 -2.16 7.76
N TYR A 291 14.69 -2.23 7.28
CA TYR A 291 15.23 -3.41 6.58
C TYR A 291 15.27 -4.63 7.49
N THR A 292 15.77 -4.49 8.73
CA THR A 292 15.78 -5.58 9.71
C THR A 292 14.37 -6.09 10.01
N SER A 293 13.41 -5.16 10.18
CA SER A 293 11.99 -5.52 10.34
C SER A 293 11.44 -6.23 9.10
N TRP A 294 11.81 -5.79 7.91
CA TRP A 294 11.43 -6.43 6.65
C TRP A 294 12.00 -7.85 6.53
N LEU A 295 13.28 -8.08 6.87
CA LEU A 295 13.87 -9.42 6.89
C LEU A 295 13.07 -10.35 7.79
N LYS A 296 12.79 -9.93 9.02
CA LYS A 296 12.09 -10.73 10.01
C LYS A 296 10.65 -11.05 9.61
N ASN A 297 9.91 -10.07 9.09
CA ASN A 297 8.45 -10.18 8.94
C ASN A 297 7.99 -10.47 7.51
N VAL A 298 8.81 -10.18 6.51
CA VAL A 298 8.51 -10.45 5.09
C VAL A 298 9.30 -11.64 4.59
N MET A 299 10.61 -11.67 4.86
CA MET A 299 11.48 -12.78 4.43
C MET A 299 11.48 -13.96 5.40
N GLU A 300 11.00 -13.77 6.64
CA GLU A 300 10.92 -14.80 7.70
C GLU A 300 12.30 -15.34 8.12
N ILE A 301 13.32 -14.47 8.15
CA ILE A 301 14.72 -14.77 8.47
C ILE A 301 15.12 -14.14 9.80
#